data_9d3ea5eb8e09b67af9adb7c7878e2f46
#
_entry.id   9d3ea5eb8e09b67af9adb7c7878e2f46
#
_cell.length_a   1.000
_cell.length_b   1.000
_cell.length_c   1.000
_cell.angle_alpha   90.00
_cell.angle_beta   90.00
_cell.angle_gamma   90.00
#
_symmetry.space_group_name_H-M   'P 1'
#
loop_
_entity.id
_entity.type
_entity.pdbx_description
1 polymer ?
#
loop_
_entity_poly.entity_id
_entity_poly.type
_entity_poly.pdbx_seq_one_letter_code
_entity_poly.pdbx_strand_id
1 'polypeptide(L)'
;MKTNQKKKTPTQTIKNWIRKFVTKPNPVFGNLPPCPFAQKAIVDNKVEYIELNSIADWRTIYGMIWNFDFDEKDVLCIIAEPTHFTAQQTVSMAEWLNERFMPQDIVILEDHPEIDEKVKQVKLNNGHYTLFLVQSLSKLNRFSKMLESGPYYRNWSKSYLRSVKGFREKKIQ
;
A
#
# COMPACT_ATOMS: atom_id res chain seq x y z
N MET A 1 37.03 11.39 11.16
CA MET A 1 35.73 12.05 11.39
C MET A 1 34.61 11.09 10.97
N LYS A 2 33.86 10.53 11.94
CA LYS A 2 32.70 9.71 11.65
C LYS A 2 31.56 10.68 11.30
N THR A 3 31.15 10.72 10.04
CA THR A 3 29.97 11.46 9.59
C THR A 3 28.74 10.89 10.29
N ASN A 4 28.18 11.67 11.19
CA ASN A 4 26.92 11.35 11.88
C ASN A 4 25.78 11.37 10.84
N GLN A 5 25.59 10.25 10.12
CA GLN A 5 24.43 10.13 9.20
C GLN A 5 23.16 10.15 10.07
N LYS A 6 22.44 11.25 10.01
CA LYS A 6 21.15 11.43 10.68
C LYS A 6 20.23 10.27 10.25
N LYS A 7 19.82 9.42 11.20
CA LYS A 7 18.92 8.29 10.93
C LYS A 7 17.63 8.84 10.28
N LYS A 8 17.25 8.27 9.14
CA LYS A 8 16.01 8.68 8.43
C LYS A 8 14.80 8.31 9.28
N THR A 9 13.78 9.15 9.24
CA THR A 9 12.47 8.82 9.84
C THR A 9 11.78 7.72 9.04
N PRO A 10 10.79 7.00 9.63
CA PRO A 10 9.97 6.04 8.92
C PRO A 10 9.36 6.64 7.63
N THR A 11 8.76 7.81 7.73
CA THR A 11 8.20 8.53 6.57
C THR A 11 9.23 8.81 5.48
N GLN A 12 10.45 9.27 5.87
CA GLN A 12 11.52 9.51 4.90
C GLN A 12 11.98 8.21 4.22
N THR A 13 12.01 7.11 4.95
CA THR A 13 12.36 5.79 4.43
C THR A 13 11.33 5.32 3.41
N ILE A 14 10.04 5.40 3.74
CA ILE A 14 8.94 5.02 2.85
C ILE A 14 8.88 5.94 1.62
N LYS A 15 8.99 7.26 1.77
CA LYS A 15 9.07 8.19 0.64
C LYS A 15 10.24 7.89 -0.30
N ASN A 16 11.40 7.47 0.25
CA ASN A 16 12.54 7.06 -0.57
C ASN A 16 12.28 5.75 -1.33
N TRP A 17 11.67 4.76 -0.68
CA TRP A 17 11.28 3.51 -1.34
C TRP A 17 10.27 3.77 -2.47
N ILE A 18 9.24 4.57 -2.23
CA ILE A 18 8.27 4.93 -3.26
C ILE A 18 8.97 5.60 -4.44
N ARG A 19 9.83 6.59 -4.21
CA ARG A 19 10.56 7.31 -5.26
C ARG A 19 11.53 6.43 -6.04
N LYS A 20 12.20 5.48 -5.36
CA LYS A 20 13.27 4.66 -5.98
C LYS A 20 12.75 3.38 -6.61
N PHE A 21 11.58 2.90 -6.21
CA PHE A 21 11.03 1.63 -6.64
C PHE A 21 9.59 1.76 -7.15
N VAL A 22 8.64 2.17 -6.29
CA VAL A 22 7.20 2.13 -6.60
C VAL A 22 6.81 2.97 -7.83
N THR A 23 7.52 4.07 -8.07
CA THR A 23 7.30 4.99 -9.20
C THR A 23 8.26 4.78 -10.37
N LYS A 24 9.13 3.76 -10.33
CA LYS A 24 10.12 3.52 -11.40
C LYS A 24 9.66 2.43 -12.34
N PRO A 25 9.75 2.68 -13.66
CA PRO A 25 9.48 1.65 -14.67
C PRO A 25 10.32 0.40 -14.43
N ASN A 26 9.69 -0.77 -14.60
CA ASN A 26 10.34 -2.06 -14.45
C ASN A 26 9.84 -3.01 -15.54
N PRO A 27 10.74 -3.74 -16.23
CA PRO A 27 10.38 -4.68 -17.30
C PRO A 27 9.40 -5.77 -16.87
N VAL A 28 9.42 -6.17 -15.58
CA VAL A 28 8.51 -7.18 -15.04
C VAL A 28 7.04 -6.72 -15.09
N PHE A 29 6.79 -5.41 -15.06
CA PHE A 29 5.45 -4.80 -15.18
C PHE A 29 5.20 -4.21 -16.58
N GLY A 30 5.85 -4.73 -17.61
CA GLY A 30 5.72 -4.24 -18.98
C GLY A 30 6.26 -2.81 -19.17
N ASN A 31 7.36 -2.48 -18.51
CA ASN A 31 7.99 -1.16 -18.46
C ASN A 31 7.12 -0.07 -17.78
N LEU A 32 6.08 -0.46 -17.06
CA LEU A 32 5.37 0.42 -16.14
C LEU A 32 5.98 0.31 -14.73
N PRO A 33 5.79 1.30 -13.86
CA PRO A 33 6.18 1.19 -12.46
C PRO A 33 5.27 0.21 -11.70
N PRO A 34 5.71 -0.33 -10.55
CA PRO A 34 4.88 -1.17 -9.67
C PRO A 34 3.53 -0.53 -9.32
N CYS A 35 3.49 0.79 -9.11
CA CYS A 35 2.23 1.53 -9.02
C CYS A 35 2.26 2.72 -9.99
N PRO A 36 1.67 2.60 -11.19
CA PRO A 36 1.70 3.67 -12.20
C PRO A 36 1.04 4.98 -11.76
N PHE A 37 0.17 4.93 -10.74
CA PHE A 37 -0.59 6.09 -10.27
C PHE A 37 0.05 6.81 -9.08
N ALA A 38 1.02 6.18 -8.41
CA ALA A 38 1.68 6.73 -7.23
C ALA A 38 2.41 8.05 -7.52
N GLN A 39 3.07 8.17 -8.68
CA GLN A 39 3.80 9.38 -9.05
C GLN A 39 2.88 10.60 -9.08
N LYS A 40 1.70 10.48 -9.68
CA LYS A 40 0.73 11.57 -9.76
C LYS A 40 0.23 11.95 -8.36
N ALA A 41 -0.14 10.98 -7.54
CA ALA A 41 -0.61 11.24 -6.18
C ALA A 41 0.44 11.99 -5.33
N ILE A 42 1.73 11.67 -5.52
CA ILE A 42 2.82 12.37 -4.81
C ILE A 42 3.00 13.80 -5.31
N VAL A 43 3.04 14.00 -6.64
CA VAL A 43 3.23 15.33 -7.24
C VAL A 43 2.08 16.27 -6.86
N ASP A 44 0.86 15.76 -6.85
CA ASP A 44 -0.35 16.51 -6.50
C ASP A 44 -0.53 16.66 -4.97
N ASN A 45 0.44 16.21 -4.15
CA ASN A 45 0.36 16.21 -2.68
C ASN A 45 -0.90 15.52 -2.13
N LYS A 46 -1.30 14.41 -2.76
CA LYS A 46 -2.51 13.66 -2.43
C LYS A 46 -2.26 12.45 -1.50
N VAL A 47 -1.06 12.33 -0.94
CA VAL A 47 -0.70 11.27 0.03
C VAL A 47 -0.45 11.87 1.39
N GLU A 48 -1.18 11.40 2.40
CA GLU A 48 -0.92 11.68 3.80
C GLU A 48 -0.12 10.54 4.43
N TYR A 49 0.85 10.88 5.30
CA TYR A 49 1.69 9.91 6.00
C TYR A 49 1.53 10.10 7.51
N ILE A 50 1.17 9.02 8.21
CA ILE A 50 1.07 9.01 9.68
C ILE A 50 1.99 7.93 10.24
N GLU A 51 2.89 8.30 11.14
CA GLU A 51 3.77 7.38 11.87
C GLU A 51 3.11 6.97 13.19
N LEU A 52 2.98 5.66 13.43
CA LEU A 52 2.56 5.13 14.72
C LEU A 52 3.79 5.01 15.64
N ASN A 53 3.87 5.89 16.64
CA ASN A 53 5.00 5.97 17.56
C ASN A 53 4.95 4.95 18.72
N SER A 54 3.84 4.25 18.87
CA SER A 54 3.64 3.22 19.88
C SER A 54 2.81 2.08 19.31
N ILE A 55 2.80 0.94 20.02
CA ILE A 55 1.89 -0.16 19.69
C ILE A 55 0.46 0.38 19.71
N ALA A 56 -0.15 0.41 18.53
CA ALA A 56 -1.52 0.85 18.35
C ALA A 56 -2.44 -0.37 18.26
N ASP A 57 -3.60 -0.27 18.88
CA ASP A 57 -4.65 -1.27 18.69
C ASP A 57 -5.46 -0.98 17.40
N TRP A 58 -6.36 -1.89 17.08
CA TRP A 58 -7.23 -1.75 15.92
C TRP A 58 -8.13 -0.49 15.97
N ARG A 59 -8.47 0.00 17.19
CA ARG A 59 -9.31 1.20 17.37
C ARG A 59 -8.61 2.46 16.90
N THR A 60 -7.30 2.55 17.16
CA THR A 60 -6.47 3.67 16.71
C THR A 60 -6.44 3.72 15.17
N ILE A 61 -6.14 2.60 14.52
CA ILE A 61 -6.11 2.53 13.04
C ILE A 61 -7.50 2.78 12.45
N TYR A 62 -8.54 2.17 13.03
CA TYR A 62 -9.92 2.40 12.62
C TYR A 62 -10.31 3.88 12.71
N GLY A 63 -9.98 4.56 13.82
CA GLY A 63 -10.26 5.98 14.01
C GLY A 63 -9.53 6.87 13.02
N MET A 64 -8.28 6.54 12.66
CA MET A 64 -7.53 7.26 11.61
C MET A 64 -8.22 7.16 10.25
N ILE A 65 -8.67 5.96 9.88
CA ILE A 65 -9.37 5.73 8.61
C ILE A 65 -10.73 6.43 8.59
N TRP A 66 -11.49 6.34 9.70
CA TRP A 66 -12.80 6.96 9.83
C TRP A 66 -12.78 8.49 9.69
N ASN A 67 -11.72 9.14 10.18
CA ASN A 67 -11.57 10.59 10.16
C ASN A 67 -10.75 11.09 8.96
N PHE A 68 -10.34 10.20 8.05
CA PHE A 68 -9.54 10.59 6.91
C PHE A 68 -10.38 11.33 5.86
N ASP A 69 -9.87 12.48 5.41
CA ASP A 69 -10.54 13.32 4.42
C ASP A 69 -10.14 12.92 2.99
N PHE A 70 -11.00 12.12 2.35
CA PHE A 70 -10.83 11.70 0.96
C PHE A 70 -11.12 12.81 -0.07
N ASP A 71 -11.69 13.94 0.31
CA ASP A 71 -11.88 15.08 -0.58
C ASP A 71 -10.54 15.84 -0.73
N GLU A 72 -9.74 15.90 0.33
CA GLU A 72 -8.42 16.52 0.29
C GLU A 72 -7.32 15.57 -0.20
N LYS A 73 -7.31 14.33 0.23
CA LYS A 73 -6.24 13.36 -0.04
C LYS A 73 -6.79 12.10 -0.71
N ASP A 74 -5.96 11.46 -1.52
CA ASP A 74 -6.31 10.22 -2.22
C ASP A 74 -5.86 8.97 -1.47
N VAL A 75 -4.80 9.08 -0.66
CA VAL A 75 -4.15 7.96 0.02
C VAL A 75 -3.73 8.36 1.42
N LEU A 76 -4.11 7.55 2.41
CA LEU A 76 -3.53 7.56 3.75
C LEU A 76 -2.53 6.41 3.87
N CYS A 77 -1.27 6.72 4.17
CA CYS A 77 -0.21 5.76 4.44
C CYS A 77 0.09 5.76 5.94
N ILE A 78 -0.41 4.76 6.66
CA ILE A 78 -0.11 4.54 8.08
C ILE A 78 1.15 3.68 8.15
N ILE A 79 2.16 4.15 8.89
CA ILE A 79 3.49 3.53 9.00
C ILE A 79 3.71 3.09 10.45
N ALA A 80 3.99 1.81 10.66
CA ALA A 80 4.29 1.26 11.98
C ALA A 80 5.65 0.54 11.98
N GLU A 81 6.30 0.47 13.14
CA GLU A 81 7.44 -0.41 13.31
C GLU A 81 7.02 -1.87 13.07
N PRO A 82 7.84 -2.70 12.39
CA PRO A 82 7.44 -4.08 12.09
C PRO A 82 7.27 -4.96 13.33
N THR A 83 7.80 -4.51 14.48
CA THR A 83 7.61 -5.18 15.77
C THR A 83 6.26 -4.89 16.41
N HIS A 84 5.48 -3.93 15.91
CA HIS A 84 4.13 -3.61 16.43
C HIS A 84 3.09 -4.63 15.98
N PHE A 85 3.29 -5.24 14.81
CA PHE A 85 2.41 -6.25 14.23
C PHE A 85 3.27 -7.35 13.61
N THR A 86 2.92 -8.60 13.82
CA THR A 86 3.47 -9.68 12.98
C THR A 86 2.88 -9.62 11.57
N ALA A 87 3.50 -10.28 10.60
CA ALA A 87 2.94 -10.38 9.25
C ALA A 87 1.50 -10.90 9.26
N GLN A 88 1.20 -11.95 10.06
CA GLN A 88 -0.15 -12.49 10.18
C GLN A 88 -1.13 -11.50 10.80
N GLN A 89 -0.73 -10.77 11.83
CA GLN A 89 -1.57 -9.74 12.45
C GLN A 89 -1.85 -8.59 11.48
N THR A 90 -0.87 -8.22 10.65
CA THR A 90 -1.02 -7.18 9.61
C THR A 90 -2.08 -7.58 8.60
N VAL A 91 -2.00 -8.81 8.07
CA VAL A 91 -3.00 -9.36 7.13
C VAL A 91 -4.39 -9.43 7.78
N SER A 92 -4.50 -10.02 8.98
CA SER A 92 -5.80 -10.15 9.67
C SER A 92 -6.42 -8.80 10.00
N MET A 93 -5.59 -7.81 10.34
CA MET A 93 -6.05 -6.42 10.57
C MET A 93 -6.60 -5.80 9.29
N ALA A 94 -5.89 -5.94 8.17
CA ALA A 94 -6.35 -5.41 6.89
C ALA A 94 -7.66 -6.09 6.44
N GLU A 95 -7.78 -7.40 6.58
CA GLU A 95 -9.01 -8.14 6.29
C GLU A 95 -10.19 -7.63 7.13
N TRP A 96 -9.99 -7.50 8.44
CA TRP A 96 -11.00 -7.01 9.37
C TRP A 96 -11.45 -5.57 9.05
N LEU A 97 -10.51 -4.69 8.70
CA LEU A 97 -10.80 -3.32 8.28
C LEU A 97 -11.53 -3.30 6.93
N ASN A 98 -11.11 -4.11 5.97
CA ASN A 98 -11.73 -4.19 4.65
C ASN A 98 -13.20 -4.65 4.73
N GLU A 99 -13.54 -5.59 5.64
CA GLU A 99 -14.94 -5.99 5.86
C GLU A 99 -15.84 -4.82 6.23
N ARG A 100 -15.31 -3.81 6.92
CA ARG A 100 -16.05 -2.66 7.45
C ARG A 100 -16.04 -1.46 6.53
N PHE A 101 -14.94 -1.23 5.85
CA PHE A 101 -14.74 -0.03 5.06
C PHE A 101 -15.00 -0.20 3.56
N MET A 102 -14.88 -1.40 2.99
CA MET A 102 -15.18 -1.60 1.57
C MET A 102 -16.64 -1.27 1.20
N PRO A 103 -17.66 -1.51 2.04
CA PRO A 103 -19.01 -1.04 1.76
C PRO A 103 -19.13 0.49 1.66
N GLN A 104 -18.14 1.23 2.17
CA GLN A 104 -18.05 2.70 2.13
C GLN A 104 -17.07 3.19 1.05
N ASP A 105 -16.75 2.36 0.08
CA ASP A 105 -15.78 2.64 -1.00
C ASP A 105 -14.34 2.86 -0.52
N ILE A 106 -13.94 2.31 0.62
CA ILE A 106 -12.58 2.42 1.14
C ILE A 106 -11.94 1.04 1.17
N VAL A 107 -10.72 0.93 0.66
CA VAL A 107 -9.92 -0.30 0.68
C VAL A 107 -8.60 -0.07 1.41
N ILE A 108 -8.20 -1.05 2.19
CA ILE A 108 -6.94 -1.09 2.92
C ILE A 108 -6.06 -2.18 2.30
N LEU A 109 -4.89 -1.78 1.82
CA LEU A 109 -3.82 -2.68 1.40
C LEU A 109 -2.74 -2.67 2.48
N GLU A 110 -2.27 -3.84 2.82
CA GLU A 110 -1.21 -4.03 3.82
C GLU A 110 0.14 -4.28 3.15
N ASP A 111 1.20 -3.99 3.89
CA ASP A 111 2.58 -4.39 3.58
C ASP A 111 3.33 -4.67 4.89
N HIS A 112 4.13 -5.72 4.91
CA HIS A 112 4.99 -6.07 6.04
C HIS A 112 6.30 -6.66 5.51
N PRO A 113 7.45 -6.37 6.14
CA PRO A 113 8.76 -6.85 5.68
C PRO A 113 8.88 -8.37 5.54
N GLU A 114 8.10 -9.13 6.33
CA GLU A 114 8.10 -10.60 6.31
C GLU A 114 7.07 -11.20 5.36
N ILE A 115 6.19 -10.42 4.75
CA ILE A 115 5.26 -10.91 3.72
C ILE A 115 6.04 -11.10 2.41
N ASP A 116 6.06 -12.34 1.88
CA ASP A 116 6.76 -12.64 0.62
C ASP A 116 5.88 -12.27 -0.59
N GLU A 117 5.75 -10.98 -0.83
CA GLU A 117 5.08 -10.47 -2.02
C GLU A 117 6.07 -10.24 -3.16
N LYS A 118 5.83 -10.93 -4.28
CA LYS A 118 6.69 -10.79 -5.46
C LYS A 118 5.96 -11.06 -6.77
N VAL A 119 6.42 -10.39 -7.81
CA VAL A 119 6.11 -10.72 -9.20
C VAL A 119 7.40 -11.18 -9.85
N LYS A 120 7.46 -12.46 -10.22
CA LYS A 120 8.72 -13.13 -10.60
C LYS A 120 9.76 -12.98 -9.47
N GLN A 121 10.91 -12.39 -9.76
CA GLN A 121 11.99 -12.14 -8.81
C GLN A 121 11.93 -10.77 -8.13
N VAL A 122 10.96 -9.91 -8.52
CA VAL A 122 10.84 -8.56 -7.99
C VAL A 122 10.01 -8.58 -6.72
N LYS A 123 10.63 -8.29 -5.58
CA LYS A 123 9.98 -8.08 -4.29
C LYS A 123 9.20 -6.77 -4.32
N LEU A 124 7.98 -6.78 -3.78
CA LEU A 124 7.07 -5.63 -3.78
C LEU A 124 7.02 -4.93 -2.43
N ASN A 125 7.29 -5.62 -1.32
CA ASN A 125 7.26 -5.01 0.00
C ASN A 125 8.41 -3.98 0.20
N ASN A 126 8.20 -3.04 1.13
CA ASN A 126 9.19 -2.00 1.42
C ASN A 126 10.42 -2.50 2.20
N GLY A 127 10.34 -3.67 2.83
CA GLY A 127 11.42 -4.31 3.56
C GLY A 127 11.81 -3.68 4.90
N HIS A 128 11.10 -2.65 5.37
CA HIS A 128 11.46 -1.89 6.57
C HIS A 128 10.33 -1.74 7.58
N TYR A 129 9.12 -1.38 7.14
CA TYR A 129 8.01 -1.00 8.00
C TYR A 129 6.73 -1.74 7.64
N THR A 130 5.86 -1.90 8.63
CA THR A 130 4.47 -2.29 8.39
C THR A 130 3.72 -1.09 7.85
N LEU A 131 2.95 -1.30 6.76
CA LEU A 131 2.12 -0.25 6.16
C LEU A 131 0.66 -0.69 6.09
N PHE A 132 -0.23 0.28 6.29
CA PHE A 132 -1.63 0.18 5.88
C PHE A 132 -1.89 1.34 4.90
N LEU A 133 -2.16 0.99 3.65
CA LEU A 133 -2.43 1.93 2.57
C LEU A 133 -3.94 2.01 2.35
N VAL A 134 -4.53 3.12 2.73
CA VAL A 134 -5.97 3.36 2.68
C VAL A 134 -6.29 4.24 1.49
N GLN A 135 -7.24 3.83 0.65
CA GLN A 135 -7.60 4.55 -0.57
C GLN A 135 -9.02 4.21 -1.05
N SER A 136 -9.54 4.95 -2.03
CA SER A 136 -10.84 4.64 -2.63
C SER A 136 -10.79 3.33 -3.40
N LEU A 137 -11.72 2.42 -3.07
CA LEU A 137 -11.88 1.11 -3.71
C LEU A 137 -12.27 1.25 -5.19
N SER A 138 -13.26 2.07 -5.49
CA SER A 138 -13.75 2.30 -6.86
C SER A 138 -12.64 2.91 -7.74
N LYS A 139 -11.88 3.87 -7.20
CA LYS A 139 -10.76 4.50 -7.90
C LYS A 139 -9.65 3.48 -8.19
N LEU A 140 -9.29 2.65 -7.19
CA LEU A 140 -8.29 1.60 -7.37
C LEU A 140 -8.74 0.55 -8.39
N ASN A 141 -9.99 0.10 -8.35
CA ASN A 141 -10.53 -0.87 -9.29
C ASN A 141 -10.57 -0.33 -10.72
N ARG A 142 -10.98 0.93 -10.90
CA ARG A 142 -10.93 1.61 -12.21
C ARG A 142 -9.51 1.64 -12.77
N PHE A 143 -8.52 1.99 -11.94
CA PHE A 143 -7.12 2.00 -12.35
C PHE A 143 -6.60 0.60 -12.69
N SER A 144 -6.93 -0.41 -11.87
CA SER A 144 -6.58 -1.81 -12.16
C SER A 144 -7.15 -2.27 -13.50
N LYS A 145 -8.40 -1.93 -13.81
CA LYS A 145 -9.06 -2.27 -15.08
C LYS A 145 -8.37 -1.61 -16.29
N MET A 146 -7.90 -0.38 -16.16
CA MET A 146 -7.14 0.29 -17.24
C MET A 146 -5.84 -0.44 -17.58
N LEU A 147 -5.21 -1.11 -16.61
CA LEU A 147 -3.98 -1.85 -16.80
C LEU A 147 -4.17 -3.25 -17.43
N GLU A 148 -5.40 -3.79 -17.43
CA GLU A 148 -5.70 -5.14 -17.95
C GLU A 148 -5.48 -5.28 -19.45
N SER A 149 -5.72 -4.22 -20.21
CA SER A 149 -5.51 -4.22 -21.68
C SER A 149 -4.04 -4.16 -22.09
N GLY A 150 -3.14 -3.88 -21.12
CA GLY A 150 -1.71 -3.70 -21.36
C GLY A 150 -0.85 -4.87 -20.88
N PRO A 151 0.47 -4.71 -20.91
CA PRO A 151 1.42 -5.74 -20.50
C PRO A 151 1.62 -5.84 -18.98
N TYR A 152 1.01 -4.97 -18.18
CA TYR A 152 1.27 -4.80 -16.75
C TYR A 152 1.10 -6.11 -15.95
N TYR A 153 0.00 -6.83 -16.17
CA TYR A 153 -0.31 -8.07 -15.42
C TYR A 153 0.25 -9.34 -16.08
N ARG A 154 0.96 -9.25 -17.22
CA ARG A 154 1.43 -10.42 -17.98
C ARG A 154 2.27 -11.41 -17.16
N ASN A 155 3.07 -10.89 -16.24
CA ASN A 155 4.00 -11.68 -15.42
C ASN A 155 3.45 -12.05 -14.05
N TRP A 156 2.23 -11.61 -13.72
CA TRP A 156 1.60 -11.91 -12.43
C TRP A 156 1.05 -13.34 -12.43
N SER A 157 1.26 -14.07 -11.35
CA SER A 157 0.64 -15.39 -11.21
C SER A 157 -0.88 -15.24 -11.00
N LYS A 158 -1.65 -16.24 -11.45
CA LYS A 158 -3.11 -16.26 -11.25
C LYS A 158 -3.50 -16.24 -9.76
N SER A 159 -2.70 -16.90 -8.90
CA SER A 159 -2.91 -16.89 -7.45
C SER A 159 -2.70 -15.51 -6.86
N TYR A 160 -1.61 -14.85 -7.24
CA TYR A 160 -1.31 -13.50 -6.75
C TYR A 160 -2.32 -12.45 -7.26
N LEU A 161 -2.74 -12.53 -8.52
CA LEU A 161 -3.84 -11.69 -9.02
C LEU A 161 -5.13 -11.86 -8.23
N ARG A 162 -5.47 -13.10 -7.86
CA ARG A 162 -6.63 -13.37 -7.00
C ARG A 162 -6.48 -12.80 -5.60
N SER A 163 -5.30 -12.86 -5.00
CA SER A 163 -5.06 -12.30 -3.67
C SER A 163 -5.13 -10.77 -3.66
N VAL A 164 -4.61 -10.09 -4.68
CA VAL A 164 -4.57 -8.60 -4.69
C VAL A 164 -5.80 -7.93 -5.33
N LYS A 165 -6.55 -8.66 -6.19
CA LYS A 165 -7.72 -8.11 -6.90
C LYS A 165 -9.03 -8.81 -6.53
N GLY A 166 -9.00 -10.13 -6.42
CA GLY A 166 -10.23 -10.93 -6.33
C GLY A 166 -11.09 -10.60 -5.09
N PHE A 167 -10.49 -10.22 -3.98
CA PHE A 167 -11.24 -9.83 -2.78
C PHE A 167 -11.98 -8.49 -2.97
N ARG A 168 -11.44 -7.58 -3.79
CA ARG A 168 -12.01 -6.26 -4.07
C ARG A 168 -13.22 -6.33 -5.02
N GLU A 169 -13.25 -7.33 -5.88
CA GLU A 169 -14.29 -7.51 -6.91
C GLU A 169 -15.54 -8.19 -6.37
N LYS A 170 -15.41 -9.03 -5.33
CA LYS A 170 -16.53 -9.82 -4.77
C LYS A 170 -17.54 -9.02 -3.95
N LYS A 171 -17.27 -7.78 -3.57
CA LYS A 171 -18.12 -6.99 -2.65
C LYS A 171 -18.90 -5.84 -3.33
N ILE A 172 -18.97 -5.82 -4.67
CA ILE A 172 -19.72 -4.80 -5.44
C ILE A 172 -21.11 -5.31 -5.84
N GLN A 173 -21.58 -6.43 -5.26
CA GLN A 173 -22.93 -6.95 -5.50
C GLN A 173 -23.90 -6.54 -4.40
#